data_6ec36bcd1e23a9287a77364661e4f1c4
#
_entry.id   6ec36bcd1e23a9287a77364661e4f1c4
#
_cell.length_a   1.000
_cell.length_b   1.000
_cell.length_c   1.000
_cell.angle_alpha   90.00
_cell.angle_beta   90.00
_cell.angle_gamma   90.00
#
_symmetry.space_group_name_H-M   'P 1'
#
loop_
_entity.id
_entity.type
_entity.pdbx_description
1 polymer ?
#
loop_
_entity_poly.entity_id
_entity_poly.type
_entity_poly.pdbx_seq_one_letter_code
_entity_poly.pdbx_strand_id
1 'polypeptide(L)'
;MTAAHVHLLLNHIPILGSIFGLLVLSYGMLRKSDEIKKTSLGVFVITALLTIPVYLTGDGAAQIVSNLPGVSTAIIQQHDQAATITMVAIEILGAVSLLCLCLSWRSRRELRSWMTLAVLILAMISSGLGAWTGSIGGQIRHTEVRAGFTK
;
A
#
# COMPACT_ATOMS: atom_id res chain seq x y z
N MET A 1 -12.02 -16.81 12.26
CA MET A 1 -10.76 -16.03 12.16
C MET A 1 -10.96 -14.74 12.94
N THR A 2 -10.02 -14.33 13.78
CA THR A 2 -10.08 -13.03 14.49
C THR A 2 -9.63 -11.90 13.56
N ALA A 3 -9.98 -10.64 13.89
CA ALA A 3 -9.53 -9.46 13.15
C ALA A 3 -7.98 -9.43 13.02
N ALA A 4 -7.26 -9.82 14.08
CA ALA A 4 -5.80 -9.92 14.03
C ALA A 4 -5.29 -10.93 13.00
N HIS A 5 -5.93 -12.09 12.84
CA HIS A 5 -5.54 -13.06 11.82
C HIS A 5 -5.72 -12.50 10.42
N VAL A 6 -6.86 -11.84 10.14
CA VAL A 6 -7.12 -11.24 8.83
C VAL A 6 -6.13 -10.10 8.56
N HIS A 7 -5.91 -9.24 9.55
CA HIS A 7 -4.94 -8.15 9.43
C HIS A 7 -3.53 -8.66 9.13
N LEU A 8 -3.03 -9.63 9.90
CA LEU A 8 -1.69 -10.20 9.72
C LEU A 8 -1.51 -10.91 8.37
N LEU A 9 -2.57 -11.54 7.86
CA LEU A 9 -2.53 -12.20 6.56
C LEU A 9 -2.43 -11.21 5.40
N LEU A 10 -3.13 -10.08 5.52
CA LEU A 10 -3.32 -9.14 4.41
C LEU A 10 -2.44 -7.89 4.49
N ASN A 11 -1.86 -7.54 5.65
CA ASN A 11 -1.15 -6.28 5.89
C ASN A 11 0.05 -6.01 4.97
N HIS A 12 0.61 -7.04 4.35
CA HIS A 12 1.70 -6.89 3.38
C HIS A 12 1.21 -6.57 1.96
N ILE A 13 -0.08 -6.79 1.65
CA ILE A 13 -0.63 -6.58 0.31
C ILE A 13 -0.54 -5.12 -0.13
N PRO A 14 -0.88 -4.11 0.70
CA PRO A 14 -0.73 -2.70 0.33
C PRO A 14 0.70 -2.33 -0.08
N ILE A 15 1.69 -2.83 0.67
CA ILE A 15 3.11 -2.55 0.44
C ILE A 15 3.60 -3.27 -0.81
N LEU A 16 3.45 -4.60 -0.85
CA LEU A 16 3.95 -5.41 -1.96
C LEU A 16 3.21 -5.12 -3.26
N GLY A 17 1.90 -4.88 -3.18
CA GLY A 17 1.08 -4.57 -4.35
C GLY A 17 1.45 -3.23 -4.98
N SER A 18 1.69 -2.18 -4.16
CA SER A 18 2.13 -0.88 -4.67
C SER A 18 3.53 -0.93 -5.28
N ILE A 19 4.48 -1.64 -4.65
CA ILE A 19 5.84 -1.83 -5.19
C ILE A 19 5.81 -2.65 -6.47
N PHE A 20 5.08 -3.78 -6.48
CA PHE A 20 4.96 -4.62 -7.66
C PHE A 20 4.32 -3.87 -8.84
N GLY A 21 3.21 -3.15 -8.59
CA GLY A 21 2.57 -2.32 -9.59
C GLY A 21 3.52 -1.23 -10.12
N LEU A 22 4.32 -0.59 -9.26
CA LEU A 22 5.32 0.41 -9.64
C LEU A 22 6.40 -0.18 -10.58
N LEU A 23 6.90 -1.38 -10.26
CA LEU A 23 7.88 -2.07 -11.10
C LEU A 23 7.29 -2.45 -12.46
N VAL A 24 6.05 -2.98 -12.49
CA VAL A 24 5.35 -3.33 -13.74
C VAL A 24 5.07 -2.07 -14.56
N LEU A 25 4.66 -0.95 -13.94
CA LEU A 25 4.45 0.31 -14.64
C LEU A 25 5.73 0.84 -15.26
N SER A 26 6.81 0.86 -14.49
CA SER A 26 8.14 1.30 -14.93
C SER A 26 8.62 0.46 -16.11
N TYR A 27 8.47 -0.85 -16.03
CA TYR A 27 8.80 -1.77 -17.14
C TYR A 27 7.94 -1.51 -18.39
N GLY A 28 6.63 -1.31 -18.21
CA GLY A 28 5.72 -0.97 -19.31
C GLY A 28 6.05 0.35 -19.98
N MET A 29 6.53 1.34 -19.22
CA MET A 29 7.03 2.62 -19.77
C MET A 29 8.31 2.43 -20.57
N LEU A 30 9.29 1.70 -20.04
CA LEU A 30 10.55 1.38 -20.73
C LEU A 30 10.32 0.61 -22.03
N ARG A 31 9.41 -0.36 -22.00
CA ARG A 31 9.04 -1.17 -23.18
C ARG A 31 8.07 -0.47 -24.13
N LYS A 32 7.57 0.72 -23.77
CA LYS A 32 6.53 1.47 -24.51
C LYS A 32 5.29 0.61 -24.80
N SER A 33 4.98 -0.33 -23.90
CA SER A 33 3.86 -1.26 -24.04
C SER A 33 2.65 -0.74 -23.27
N ASP A 34 1.58 -0.44 -24.00
CA ASP A 34 0.34 0.04 -23.42
C ASP A 34 -0.38 -1.04 -22.59
N GLU A 35 -0.28 -2.28 -23.02
CA GLU A 35 -0.86 -3.43 -22.32
C GLU A 35 -0.22 -3.63 -20.94
N ILE A 36 1.12 -3.57 -20.84
CA ILE A 36 1.83 -3.70 -19.56
C ILE A 36 1.49 -2.52 -18.65
N LYS A 37 1.42 -1.29 -19.18
CA LYS A 37 0.96 -0.13 -18.39
C LYS A 37 -0.45 -0.33 -17.85
N LYS A 38 -1.40 -0.77 -18.67
CA LYS A 38 -2.79 -1.06 -18.25
C LYS A 38 -2.84 -2.18 -17.21
N THR A 39 -2.02 -3.21 -17.36
CA THR A 39 -1.90 -4.29 -16.36
C THR A 39 -1.48 -3.72 -15.00
N SER A 40 -0.48 -2.84 -14.96
CA SER A 40 -0.05 -2.22 -13.70
C SER A 40 -1.15 -1.36 -13.07
N LEU A 41 -1.94 -0.63 -13.87
CA LEU A 41 -3.08 0.12 -13.36
C LEU A 41 -4.12 -0.82 -12.72
N GLY A 42 -4.37 -1.98 -13.32
CA GLY A 42 -5.21 -3.03 -12.74
C GLY A 42 -4.68 -3.55 -11.39
N VAL A 43 -3.36 -3.73 -11.28
CA VAL A 43 -2.71 -4.10 -10.01
C VAL A 43 -2.97 -3.03 -8.94
N PHE A 44 -2.84 -1.74 -9.25
CA PHE A 44 -3.12 -0.67 -8.28
C PHE A 44 -4.59 -0.63 -7.84
N VAL A 45 -5.53 -0.86 -8.74
CA VAL A 45 -6.96 -0.97 -8.39
C VAL A 45 -7.19 -2.13 -7.42
N ILE A 46 -6.65 -3.32 -7.71
CA ILE A 46 -6.77 -4.48 -6.82
C ILE A 46 -6.11 -4.21 -5.48
N THR A 47 -4.93 -3.58 -5.47
CA THR A 47 -4.22 -3.22 -4.24
C THR A 47 -5.05 -2.28 -3.38
N ALA A 48 -5.67 -1.24 -3.95
CA ALA A 48 -6.55 -0.34 -3.22
C ALA A 48 -7.74 -1.10 -2.61
N LEU A 49 -8.45 -1.89 -3.41
CA LEU A 49 -9.59 -2.69 -2.91
C LEU A 49 -9.20 -3.62 -1.75
N LEU A 50 -8.01 -4.23 -1.79
CA LEU A 50 -7.52 -5.10 -0.72
C LEU A 50 -6.96 -4.32 0.48
N THR A 51 -6.62 -3.04 0.33
CA THR A 51 -6.19 -2.19 1.44
C THR A 51 -7.34 -1.87 2.39
N ILE A 52 -8.57 -1.78 1.90
CA ILE A 52 -9.76 -1.50 2.71
C ILE A 52 -9.93 -2.52 3.86
N PRO A 53 -10.02 -3.84 3.63
CA PRO A 53 -10.15 -4.80 4.73
C PRO A 53 -8.93 -4.82 5.65
N VAL A 54 -7.73 -4.53 5.16
CA VAL A 54 -6.53 -4.39 6.00
C VAL A 54 -6.73 -3.26 7.01
N TYR A 55 -7.15 -2.09 6.55
CA TYR A 55 -7.39 -0.92 7.39
C TYR A 55 -8.49 -1.19 8.41
N LEU A 56 -9.65 -1.70 7.99
CA LEU A 56 -10.79 -1.99 8.84
C LEU A 56 -10.51 -3.04 9.94
N THR A 57 -9.51 -3.88 9.76
CA THR A 57 -9.13 -4.89 10.76
C THR A 57 -8.00 -4.45 11.69
N GLY A 58 -7.42 -3.26 11.45
CA GLY A 58 -6.29 -2.71 12.21
C GLY A 58 -6.60 -2.51 13.68
N ASP A 59 -7.72 -1.85 14.01
CA ASP A 59 -8.13 -1.59 15.40
C ASP A 59 -8.30 -2.88 16.20
N GLY A 60 -8.96 -3.88 15.61
CA GLY A 60 -9.14 -5.18 16.26
C GLY A 60 -7.81 -5.93 16.48
N ALA A 61 -6.86 -5.74 15.58
CA ALA A 61 -5.50 -6.28 15.75
C ALA A 61 -4.75 -5.53 16.84
N ALA A 62 -4.84 -4.19 16.88
CA ALA A 62 -4.20 -3.34 17.88
C ALA A 62 -4.67 -3.68 19.30
N GLN A 63 -5.99 -3.87 19.51
CA GLN A 63 -6.55 -4.27 20.81
C GLN A 63 -5.99 -5.60 21.34
N ILE A 64 -5.80 -6.57 20.46
CA ILE A 64 -5.23 -7.87 20.85
C ILE A 64 -3.74 -7.72 21.19
N VAL A 65 -2.99 -7.00 20.35
CA VAL A 65 -1.53 -6.89 20.46
C VAL A 65 -1.13 -5.99 21.64
N SER A 66 -1.91 -4.95 21.99
CA SER A 66 -1.62 -4.03 23.10
C SER A 66 -1.53 -4.72 24.47
N ASN A 67 -2.19 -5.87 24.63
CA ASN A 67 -2.16 -6.67 25.86
C ASN A 67 -0.95 -7.61 25.96
N LEU A 68 -0.07 -7.64 24.96
CA LEU A 68 1.08 -8.52 24.96
C LEU A 68 2.31 -7.87 25.60
N PRO A 69 3.16 -8.64 26.33
CA PRO A 69 4.38 -8.12 26.94
C PRO A 69 5.31 -7.47 25.91
N GLY A 70 5.94 -6.36 26.28
CA GLY A 70 6.94 -5.65 25.45
C GLY A 70 6.35 -4.80 24.33
N VAL A 71 5.04 -4.74 24.17
CA VAL A 71 4.38 -3.90 23.16
C VAL A 71 4.26 -2.45 23.66
N SER A 72 4.57 -1.50 22.79
CA SER A 72 4.44 -0.06 23.06
C SER A 72 3.19 0.50 22.43
N THR A 73 2.29 1.05 23.21
CA THR A 73 1.07 1.73 22.74
C THR A 73 1.42 2.95 21.88
N ALA A 74 2.51 3.65 22.18
CA ALA A 74 2.96 4.78 21.38
C ALA A 74 3.36 4.36 19.96
N ILE A 75 4.01 3.21 19.80
CA ILE A 75 4.36 2.68 18.46
C ILE A 75 3.09 2.23 17.71
N ILE A 76 2.12 1.63 18.40
CA ILE A 76 0.82 1.28 17.80
C ILE A 76 0.14 2.54 17.25
N GLN A 77 0.09 3.63 18.03
CA GLN A 77 -0.51 4.90 17.58
C GLN A 77 0.24 5.51 16.38
N GLN A 78 1.58 5.47 16.40
CA GLN A 78 2.37 5.93 15.26
C GLN A 78 2.11 5.11 14.00
N HIS A 79 1.99 3.79 14.16
CA HIS A 79 1.65 2.89 13.04
C HIS A 79 0.27 3.20 12.49
N ASP A 80 -0.73 3.41 13.33
CA ASP A 80 -2.10 3.73 12.93
C ASP A 80 -2.18 5.04 12.14
N GLN A 81 -1.51 6.10 12.61
CA GLN A 81 -1.41 7.37 11.89
C GLN A 81 -0.74 7.19 10.52
N ALA A 82 0.38 6.47 10.46
CA ALA A 82 1.07 6.18 9.22
C ALA A 82 0.21 5.33 8.27
N ALA A 83 -0.53 4.34 8.81
CA ALA A 83 -1.43 3.48 8.05
C ALA A 83 -2.59 4.27 7.44
N THR A 84 -3.15 5.24 8.16
CA THR A 84 -4.21 6.12 7.67
C THR A 84 -3.72 6.95 6.47
N ILE A 85 -2.54 7.57 6.57
CA ILE A 85 -1.95 8.36 5.48
C ILE A 85 -1.68 7.46 4.27
N THR A 86 -1.13 6.28 4.50
CA THR A 86 -0.80 5.31 3.45
C THR A 86 -2.05 4.78 2.76
N MET A 87 -3.11 4.47 3.52
CA MET A 87 -4.39 4.07 2.97
C MET A 87 -4.92 5.14 2.01
N VAL A 88 -4.99 6.40 2.44
CA VAL A 88 -5.49 7.49 1.59
C VAL A 88 -4.68 7.61 0.30
N ALA A 89 -3.34 7.50 0.37
CA ALA A 89 -2.49 7.55 -0.81
C ALA A 89 -2.75 6.38 -1.78
N ILE A 90 -2.94 5.16 -1.26
CA ILE A 90 -3.22 3.96 -2.07
C ILE A 90 -4.62 4.04 -2.69
N GLU A 91 -5.62 4.55 -1.96
CA GLU A 91 -6.98 4.74 -2.49
C GLU A 91 -7.01 5.78 -3.62
N ILE A 92 -6.27 6.88 -3.47
CA ILE A 92 -6.09 7.87 -4.55
C ILE A 92 -5.40 7.23 -5.76
N LEU A 93 -4.32 6.46 -5.55
CA LEU A 93 -3.63 5.74 -6.62
C LEU A 93 -4.57 4.77 -7.35
N GLY A 94 -5.36 3.99 -6.61
CA GLY A 94 -6.35 3.07 -7.17
C GLY A 94 -7.44 3.78 -7.98
N ALA A 95 -8.01 4.84 -7.42
CA ALA A 95 -9.05 5.63 -8.07
C ALA A 95 -8.56 6.30 -9.37
N VAL A 96 -7.37 6.92 -9.34
CA VAL A 96 -6.75 7.52 -10.55
C VAL A 96 -6.42 6.43 -11.58
N SER A 97 -5.91 5.28 -11.15
CA SER A 97 -5.63 4.15 -12.04
C SER A 97 -6.91 3.62 -12.71
N LEU A 98 -7.99 3.46 -11.95
CA LEU A 98 -9.29 3.05 -12.48
C LEU A 98 -9.82 4.07 -13.49
N LEU A 99 -9.75 5.36 -13.17
CA LEU A 99 -10.16 6.43 -14.08
C LEU A 99 -9.37 6.38 -15.40
N CYS A 100 -8.05 6.23 -15.33
CA CYS A 100 -7.19 6.10 -16.51
C CYS A 100 -7.56 4.88 -17.37
N LEU A 101 -7.84 3.73 -16.74
CA LEU A 101 -8.31 2.52 -17.44
C LEU A 101 -9.65 2.77 -18.14
N CYS A 102 -10.63 3.33 -17.44
CA CYS A 102 -11.95 3.63 -18.00
C CYS A 102 -11.86 4.58 -19.19
N LEU A 103 -11.07 5.65 -19.07
CA LEU A 103 -10.87 6.62 -20.17
C LEU A 103 -10.19 5.98 -21.39
N SER A 104 -9.18 5.12 -21.17
CA SER A 104 -8.49 4.40 -22.25
C SER A 104 -9.44 3.41 -22.95
N TRP A 105 -10.22 2.64 -22.22
CA TRP A 105 -11.18 1.69 -22.78
C TRP A 105 -12.29 2.40 -23.58
N ARG A 106 -12.86 3.47 -23.00
CA ARG A 106 -13.94 4.23 -23.65
C ARG A 106 -13.47 4.89 -24.96
N SER A 107 -12.26 5.44 -24.97
CA SER A 107 -11.71 6.13 -26.14
C SER A 107 -11.07 5.18 -27.15
N ARG A 108 -10.87 3.91 -26.80
CA ARG A 108 -10.08 2.92 -27.58
C ARG A 108 -8.68 3.44 -27.94
N ARG A 109 -8.10 4.28 -27.09
CA ARG A 109 -6.78 4.91 -27.28
C ARG A 109 -5.78 4.39 -26.26
N GLU A 110 -4.52 4.57 -26.59
CA GLU A 110 -3.42 4.34 -25.66
C GLU A 110 -3.47 5.32 -24.47
N LEU A 111 -2.86 4.91 -23.38
CA LEU A 111 -2.67 5.76 -22.21
C LEU A 111 -1.78 6.96 -22.57
N ARG A 112 -2.27 8.16 -22.35
CA ARG A 112 -1.49 9.38 -22.58
C ARG A 112 -0.30 9.43 -21.62
N SER A 113 0.84 9.92 -22.09
CA SER A 113 2.08 9.97 -21.31
C SER A 113 1.93 10.71 -19.97
N TRP A 114 1.14 11.78 -19.93
CA TRP A 114 0.90 12.51 -18.67
C TRP A 114 0.10 11.70 -17.64
N MET A 115 -0.86 10.87 -18.07
CA MET A 115 -1.61 9.97 -17.21
C MET A 115 -0.69 8.93 -16.57
N THR A 116 0.15 8.31 -17.41
CA THR A 116 1.14 7.33 -16.94
C THR A 116 2.14 7.95 -15.97
N LEU A 117 2.59 9.20 -16.24
CA LEU A 117 3.49 9.91 -15.34
C LEU A 117 2.83 10.26 -14.00
N ALA A 118 1.58 10.71 -14.02
CA ALA A 118 0.83 10.99 -12.80
C ALA A 118 0.67 9.75 -11.93
N VAL A 119 0.29 8.60 -12.53
CA VAL A 119 0.19 7.32 -11.82
C VAL A 119 1.56 6.88 -11.29
N LEU A 120 2.64 7.07 -12.06
CA LEU A 120 4.00 6.74 -11.61
C LEU A 120 4.38 7.50 -10.34
N ILE A 121 4.13 8.82 -10.32
CA ILE A 121 4.42 9.66 -9.15
C ILE A 121 3.60 9.21 -7.93
N LEU A 122 2.30 8.97 -8.12
CA LEU A 122 1.44 8.47 -7.04
C LEU A 122 1.90 7.10 -6.54
N ALA A 123 2.32 6.21 -7.44
CA ALA A 123 2.82 4.88 -7.07
C ALA A 123 4.14 4.96 -6.28
N MET A 124 5.05 5.87 -6.63
CA MET A 124 6.28 6.10 -5.86
C MET A 124 5.97 6.62 -4.45
N ILE A 125 5.05 7.59 -4.33
CA ILE A 125 4.63 8.12 -3.04
C ILE A 125 3.98 7.02 -2.19
N SER A 126 3.02 6.29 -2.75
CA SER A 126 2.31 5.22 -2.03
C SER A 126 3.24 4.09 -1.59
N SER A 127 4.20 3.71 -2.45
CA SER A 127 5.20 2.70 -2.11
C SER A 127 6.13 3.16 -0.98
N GLY A 128 6.57 4.41 -1.01
CA GLY A 128 7.40 5.01 0.05
C GLY A 128 6.66 5.07 1.39
N LEU A 129 5.42 5.55 1.38
CA LEU A 129 4.56 5.59 2.56
C LEU A 129 4.27 4.18 3.10
N GLY A 130 4.01 3.21 2.22
CA GLY A 130 3.81 1.82 2.60
C GLY A 130 5.04 1.21 3.27
N ALA A 131 6.24 1.43 2.72
CA ALA A 131 7.49 0.98 3.33
C ALA A 131 7.73 1.63 4.70
N TRP A 132 7.44 2.93 4.83
CA TRP A 132 7.54 3.64 6.10
C TRP A 132 6.56 3.07 7.14
N THR A 133 5.29 2.89 6.79
CA THR A 133 4.26 2.28 7.66
C THR A 133 4.66 0.87 8.07
N GLY A 134 5.16 0.05 7.14
CA GLY A 134 5.63 -1.29 7.41
C GLY A 134 6.83 -1.32 8.38
N SER A 135 7.75 -0.35 8.28
CA SER A 135 8.89 -0.24 9.19
C SER A 135 8.45 0.07 10.63
N ILE A 136 7.42 0.92 10.81
CA ILE A 136 6.86 1.19 12.14
C ILE A 136 6.10 -0.04 12.65
N GLY A 137 5.30 -0.69 11.80
CA GLY A 137 4.57 -1.90 12.15
C GLY A 137 5.48 -3.04 12.62
N GLY A 138 6.64 -3.21 11.99
CA GLY A 138 7.67 -4.15 12.42
C GLY A 138 8.14 -3.92 13.86
N GLN A 139 8.28 -2.66 14.27
CA GLN A 139 8.74 -2.29 15.62
C GLN A 139 7.73 -2.64 16.73
N ILE A 140 6.46 -2.91 16.41
CA ILE A 140 5.46 -3.29 17.40
C ILE A 140 5.85 -4.59 18.11
N ARG A 141 6.37 -5.56 17.36
CA ARG A 141 6.74 -6.89 17.89
C ARG A 141 8.26 -7.10 17.99
N HIS A 142 9.01 -6.48 17.12
CA HIS A 142 10.47 -6.60 17.04
C HIS A 142 11.15 -5.49 17.84
N THR A 143 11.37 -5.75 19.14
CA THR A 143 12.01 -4.78 20.03
C THR A 143 13.46 -4.49 19.63
N GLU A 144 14.12 -5.47 19.02
CA GLU A 144 15.51 -5.39 18.56
C GLU A 144 15.75 -4.41 17.40
N VAL A 145 14.67 -3.99 16.69
CA VAL A 145 14.79 -2.98 15.62
C VAL A 145 14.40 -1.57 16.06
N ARG A 146 14.07 -1.38 17.35
CA ARG A 146 13.75 -0.06 17.91
C ARG A 146 15.02 0.75 18.14
N ALA A 147 14.91 2.08 17.96
CA ALA A 147 15.98 2.99 18.32
C ALA A 147 16.34 2.87 19.82
N GLY A 148 17.64 2.75 20.14
CA GLY A 148 18.12 2.64 21.51
C GLY A 148 18.06 1.23 22.12
N PHE A 149 17.82 0.19 21.31
CA PHE A 149 17.94 -1.19 21.79
C PHE A 149 19.39 -1.49 22.17
N THR A 150 19.61 -1.82 23.43
CA THR A 150 20.87 -2.35 23.96
C THR A 150 20.67 -3.82 24.33
N LYS A 151 21.59 -4.69 23.91
CA LYS A 151 21.59 -6.12 24.28
C LYS A 151 21.86 -6.32 25.74
#